data_5db035268abd8adcf70d2162bf21436f
#
_entry.id   5db035268abd8adcf70d2162bf21436f
#
_cell.length_a   1.000
_cell.length_b   1.000
_cell.length_c   1.000
_cell.angle_alpha   90.00
_cell.angle_beta   90.00
_cell.angle_gamma   90.00
#
_symmetry.space_group_name_H-M   'P 1'
#
loop_
_entity.id
_entity.type
_entity.pdbx_description
1 polymer ?
#
loop_
_entity_poly.entity_id
_entity_poly.type
_entity_poly.pdbx_seq_one_letter_code
_entity_poly.pdbx_strand_id
1 'polypeptide(L)'
;MNKLFKLVRHLTMSLFAMATLIGTTANAERLLTENFEYELGNLYSQGGWLKYGTQAAGPVQVTNNALTYPDYQDKAVGKAVHLTQVASGEDLMRAVSETAISSGKVYLSALVKVNAVADDQYFLAFIQPTSAGIVDKKTPPENTRLIASKGSVDGKFVFKISRNSATLFESTEEFELGKTYLVVMSYEFKEGTKNDVVQLWVNPAVASTEPKPNAAINSATHTGADMKSFQAIELRQGSSATKVGPEVIVDAIRVGTAWTDLFDVASTEPTMTVTPTVVYDGSAVAIGSSTTFATYDVEYANLENPIDVYLTGANRNQFEVSAETIPAGSGKATITLTYKPQAIGKHTARINFESTVSTLNTGFAATGIAWDPENPPMIVAHSEGLTPFTCKAGEQQKQTITVTTSDLPDYGKAAVKGLSNGAFIISTATLLKNGNTQINITFKPLVPGDYEEVIEFSGIKATTETIRITGTATENGT
;
A
#
# COMPACT_ATOMS: atom_id res chain seq x y z
N MET A 1 39.87 -28.51 -14.35
CA MET A 1 39.37 -27.21 -13.86
C MET A 1 37.89 -27.37 -13.56
N ASN A 2 37.61 -27.63 -12.28
CA ASN A 2 36.29 -28.01 -11.78
C ASN A 2 35.47 -26.78 -11.40
N LYS A 3 34.28 -26.64 -11.98
CA LYS A 3 33.25 -25.76 -11.45
C LYS A 3 32.22 -26.58 -10.70
N LEU A 4 32.20 -26.42 -9.40
CA LEU A 4 31.29 -27.01 -8.45
C LEU A 4 29.91 -26.31 -8.56
N PHE A 5 28.88 -27.03 -9.04
CA PHE A 5 27.50 -26.56 -8.97
C PHE A 5 26.94 -26.89 -7.58
N LYS A 6 26.74 -25.86 -6.79
CA LYS A 6 25.91 -25.94 -5.57
C LYS A 6 24.44 -25.89 -5.95
N LEU A 7 23.76 -27.03 -5.85
CA LEU A 7 22.32 -27.14 -5.98
C LEU A 7 21.68 -26.75 -4.62
N VAL A 8 21.13 -25.55 -4.52
CA VAL A 8 20.30 -25.14 -3.38
C VAL A 8 18.89 -25.67 -3.65
N ARG A 9 18.47 -26.69 -2.92
CA ARG A 9 17.07 -27.16 -2.90
C ARG A 9 16.24 -26.14 -2.11
N HIS A 10 15.35 -25.44 -2.81
CA HIS A 10 14.30 -24.66 -2.20
C HIS A 10 13.23 -25.59 -1.65
N LEU A 11 13.10 -25.60 -0.35
CA LEU A 11 11.94 -26.17 0.34
C LEU A 11 10.80 -25.18 0.13
N THR A 12 9.90 -25.45 -0.81
CA THR A 12 8.67 -24.67 -0.99
C THR A 12 7.72 -25.00 0.16
N MET A 13 7.80 -24.23 1.21
CA MET A 13 6.73 -24.07 2.18
C MET A 13 5.61 -23.30 1.46
N SER A 14 4.51 -23.96 1.16
CA SER A 14 3.29 -23.30 0.64
C SER A 14 2.73 -22.40 1.74
N LEU A 15 3.22 -21.17 1.78
CA LEU A 15 2.57 -20.10 2.51
C LEU A 15 1.33 -19.71 1.69
N PHE A 16 0.16 -20.11 2.11
CA PHE A 16 -1.09 -19.54 1.65
C PHE A 16 -1.10 -18.09 2.21
N ALA A 17 -0.45 -17.18 1.50
CA ALA A 17 -0.67 -15.77 1.68
C ALA A 17 -2.08 -15.49 1.15
N MET A 18 -3.05 -15.49 2.04
CA MET A 18 -4.33 -14.85 1.80
C MET A 18 -4.01 -13.36 1.70
N ALA A 19 -3.83 -12.87 0.47
CA ALA A 19 -3.79 -11.44 0.19
C ALA A 19 -5.17 -10.89 0.58
N THR A 20 -5.31 -10.46 1.83
CA THR A 20 -6.31 -9.45 2.15
C THR A 20 -5.91 -8.24 1.33
N LEU A 21 -6.78 -7.83 0.43
CA LEU A 21 -6.73 -6.53 -0.22
C LEU A 21 -6.80 -5.51 0.93
N ILE A 22 -5.65 -5.12 1.45
CA ILE A 22 -5.53 -3.93 2.28
C ILE A 22 -5.75 -2.82 1.25
N GLY A 23 -6.98 -2.30 1.22
CA GLY A 23 -7.20 -0.99 0.63
C GLY A 23 -6.24 -0.07 1.36
N THR A 24 -5.14 0.29 0.74
CA THR A 24 -4.32 1.41 1.19
C THR A 24 -5.24 2.60 1.09
N THR A 25 -5.84 3.01 2.20
CA THR A 25 -6.28 4.40 2.33
C THR A 25 -5.01 5.19 2.04
N ALA A 26 -5.00 5.88 0.90
CA ALA A 26 -3.92 6.79 0.58
C ALA A 26 -3.84 7.74 1.78
N ASN A 27 -2.77 7.63 2.57
CA ASN A 27 -2.53 8.58 3.64
C ASN A 27 -2.52 9.96 2.97
N ALA A 28 -3.26 10.91 3.56
CA ALA A 28 -3.21 12.29 3.13
C ALA A 28 -1.74 12.74 3.11
N GLU A 29 -1.27 13.21 1.96
CA GLU A 29 0.13 13.57 1.75
C GLU A 29 0.24 14.95 1.10
N ARG A 30 0.94 15.87 1.78
CA ARG A 30 1.34 17.13 1.18
C ARG A 30 2.55 16.90 0.28
N LEU A 31 2.33 16.97 -1.02
CA LEU A 31 3.32 16.71 -2.05
C LEU A 31 4.27 17.90 -2.30
N LEU A 32 3.76 19.13 -2.13
CA LEU A 32 4.52 20.36 -2.34
C LEU A 32 4.11 21.45 -1.37
N THR A 33 5.12 22.15 -0.83
CA THR A 33 5.00 23.47 -0.24
C THR A 33 5.96 24.40 -0.98
N GLU A 34 5.46 25.44 -1.62
CA GLU A 34 6.23 26.39 -2.41
C GLU A 34 5.92 27.81 -1.96
N ASN A 35 6.86 28.45 -1.28
CA ASN A 35 6.80 29.84 -0.80
C ASN A 35 7.80 30.74 -1.53
N PHE A 36 8.43 30.22 -2.59
CA PHE A 36 9.37 30.95 -3.44
C PHE A 36 10.57 31.57 -2.69
N GLU A 37 11.07 30.91 -1.66
CA GLU A 37 12.23 31.31 -0.85
C GLU A 37 13.55 31.20 -1.66
N TYR A 38 13.62 31.92 -2.78
CA TYR A 38 14.72 31.86 -3.73
C TYR A 38 15.42 33.21 -3.87
N GLU A 39 16.51 33.26 -4.62
CA GLU A 39 17.14 34.51 -5.00
C GLU A 39 16.21 35.33 -5.91
N LEU A 40 16.23 36.65 -5.74
CA LEU A 40 15.45 37.57 -6.58
C LEU A 40 15.87 37.46 -8.05
N GLY A 41 14.93 37.58 -8.94
CA GLY A 41 15.15 37.51 -10.38
C GLY A 41 14.57 36.23 -10.98
N ASN A 42 15.26 35.63 -11.97
CA ASN A 42 14.72 34.55 -12.74
C ASN A 42 14.45 33.28 -11.90
N LEU A 43 13.22 32.79 -11.91
CA LEU A 43 12.82 31.55 -11.21
C LEU A 43 13.41 30.29 -11.83
N TYR A 44 13.63 30.26 -13.14
CA TYR A 44 14.18 29.10 -13.84
C TYR A 44 15.44 28.58 -13.16
N SER A 45 15.53 27.25 -13.00
CA SER A 45 16.59 26.50 -12.32
C SER A 45 16.69 26.68 -10.81
N GLN A 46 15.83 27.46 -10.17
CA GLN A 46 15.70 27.52 -8.72
C GLN A 46 14.65 26.51 -8.24
N GLY A 47 14.86 25.88 -7.09
CA GLY A 47 13.91 24.99 -6.41
C GLY A 47 13.30 23.87 -7.26
N GLY A 48 13.97 23.43 -8.32
CA GLY A 48 13.44 22.39 -9.21
C GLY A 48 12.47 22.89 -10.30
N TRP A 49 12.35 24.23 -10.49
CA TRP A 49 11.61 24.80 -11.60
C TRP A 49 12.38 24.63 -12.91
N LEU A 50 11.75 23.97 -13.87
CA LEU A 50 12.29 23.64 -15.20
C LEU A 50 11.53 24.42 -16.27
N LYS A 51 12.14 24.57 -17.46
CA LYS A 51 11.43 25.19 -18.59
C LYS A 51 10.37 24.26 -19.16
N TYR A 52 9.18 24.81 -19.35
CA TYR A 52 8.12 24.22 -20.13
C TYR A 52 8.23 24.74 -21.57
N GLY A 53 8.69 23.92 -22.49
CA GLY A 53 8.96 24.35 -23.88
C GLY A 53 10.25 25.15 -24.05
N THR A 54 10.30 25.98 -25.10
CA THR A 54 11.51 26.70 -25.49
C THR A 54 11.40 28.22 -25.42
N GLN A 55 10.24 28.75 -25.02
CA GLN A 55 10.02 30.19 -24.87
C GLN A 55 10.96 30.76 -23.79
N ALA A 56 11.48 31.95 -24.06
CA ALA A 56 12.49 32.56 -23.19
C ALA A 56 12.35 34.08 -23.03
N ALA A 57 11.38 34.70 -23.72
CA ALA A 57 11.13 36.12 -23.56
C ALA A 57 10.42 36.37 -22.23
N GLY A 58 10.82 37.44 -21.50
CA GLY A 58 10.21 37.82 -20.23
C GLY A 58 10.24 36.69 -19.20
N PRO A 59 11.38 36.44 -18.52
CA PRO A 59 11.49 35.39 -17.54
C PRO A 59 10.50 35.59 -16.38
N VAL A 60 9.98 34.49 -15.81
CA VAL A 60 9.20 34.51 -14.57
C VAL A 60 10.10 34.97 -13.44
N GLN A 61 9.71 36.04 -12.73
CA GLN A 61 10.55 36.71 -11.73
C GLN A 61 10.15 36.36 -10.32
N VAL A 62 11.11 35.97 -9.50
CA VAL A 62 10.99 35.95 -8.03
C VAL A 62 11.09 37.39 -7.53
N THR A 63 10.12 37.80 -6.75
CA THR A 63 9.97 39.19 -6.24
C THR A 63 9.70 39.21 -4.73
N ASN A 64 9.91 40.36 -4.09
CA ASN A 64 9.58 40.56 -2.68
C ASN A 64 8.08 40.88 -2.44
N ASN A 65 7.19 40.51 -3.35
CA ASN A 65 5.77 40.79 -3.29
C ASN A 65 4.99 39.62 -2.66
N ALA A 66 5.47 39.08 -1.54
CA ALA A 66 4.76 38.02 -0.84
C ALA A 66 3.31 38.36 -0.58
N LEU A 67 2.42 37.40 -0.79
CA LEU A 67 0.98 37.55 -0.59
C LEU A 67 0.57 37.00 0.77
N THR A 68 -0.54 37.49 1.30
CA THR A 68 -1.15 36.99 2.54
C THR A 68 -2.64 36.77 2.35
N TYR A 69 -3.16 35.77 3.07
CA TYR A 69 -4.58 35.49 3.12
C TYR A 69 -4.93 35.00 4.55
N PRO A 70 -6.04 35.46 5.16
CA PRO A 70 -6.41 35.07 6.51
C PRO A 70 -6.44 33.56 6.69
N ASP A 71 -5.86 33.09 7.79
CA ASP A 71 -5.83 31.67 8.22
C ASP A 71 -5.15 30.68 7.24
N TYR A 72 -4.75 31.12 6.06
CA TYR A 72 -4.05 30.25 5.11
C TYR A 72 -2.54 30.24 5.34
N GLN A 73 -2.01 31.37 5.74
CA GLN A 73 -0.60 31.55 6.04
C GLN A 73 -0.46 32.67 7.07
N ASP A 74 0.20 32.37 8.20
CA ASP A 74 0.23 33.30 9.35
C ASP A 74 0.94 34.62 9.07
N LYS A 75 1.84 34.63 8.08
CA LYS A 75 2.63 35.83 7.72
C LYS A 75 3.00 35.77 6.24
N ALA A 76 3.29 36.93 5.66
CA ALA A 76 3.99 37.02 4.39
C ALA A 76 5.40 36.41 4.54
N VAL A 77 5.48 35.10 4.37
CA VAL A 77 6.72 34.34 4.47
C VAL A 77 7.18 34.02 3.06
N GLY A 78 8.46 34.22 2.82
CA GLY A 78 9.03 33.99 1.52
C GLY A 78 8.86 35.14 0.56
N LYS A 79 8.84 34.80 -0.70
CA LYS A 79 8.74 35.70 -1.84
C LYS A 79 7.62 35.19 -2.73
N ALA A 80 7.25 35.98 -3.73
CA ALA A 80 6.26 35.58 -4.71
C ALA A 80 6.87 35.59 -6.11
N VAL A 81 6.19 34.95 -7.05
CA VAL A 81 6.56 35.05 -8.47
C VAL A 81 5.62 35.98 -9.21
N HIS A 82 6.19 36.74 -10.12
CA HIS A 82 5.48 37.65 -11.00
C HIS A 82 5.47 37.12 -12.42
N LEU A 83 4.28 36.81 -12.91
CA LEU A 83 3.98 36.49 -14.29
C LEU A 83 3.55 37.77 -15.01
N THR A 84 4.26 38.13 -16.06
CA THR A 84 4.02 39.40 -16.78
C THR A 84 3.30 39.18 -18.11
N GLN A 85 2.66 40.21 -18.62
CA GLN A 85 2.02 40.19 -19.95
C GLN A 85 3.06 40.38 -21.04
N VAL A 86 3.67 39.29 -21.47
CA VAL A 86 4.66 39.30 -22.58
C VAL A 86 4.28 38.33 -23.68
N ALA A 87 4.61 38.72 -24.90
CA ALA A 87 4.48 37.82 -26.07
C ALA A 87 5.52 36.72 -25.96
N SER A 88 5.11 35.46 -26.01
CA SER A 88 5.99 34.28 -25.91
C SER A 88 6.82 34.28 -24.62
N GLY A 89 6.17 34.58 -23.51
CA GLY A 89 6.78 34.58 -22.15
C GLY A 89 7.34 33.22 -21.78
N GLU A 90 8.23 33.23 -20.78
CA GLU A 90 8.78 31.99 -20.22
C GLU A 90 7.70 31.23 -19.49
N ASP A 91 7.52 29.94 -19.79
CA ASP A 91 6.66 29.03 -19.07
C ASP A 91 7.54 28.06 -18.28
N LEU A 92 7.16 27.79 -17.02
CA LEU A 92 7.93 26.96 -16.11
C LEU A 92 7.07 25.83 -15.53
N MET A 93 7.68 24.69 -15.32
CA MET A 93 7.04 23.53 -14.65
C MET A 93 7.85 23.07 -13.47
N ARG A 94 7.18 22.47 -12.49
CA ARG A 94 7.81 21.85 -11.33
C ARG A 94 7.18 20.50 -11.04
N ALA A 95 8.01 19.45 -10.91
CA ALA A 95 7.56 18.16 -10.42
C ALA A 95 7.13 18.27 -8.95
N VAL A 96 6.02 17.63 -8.61
CA VAL A 96 5.45 17.60 -7.25
C VAL A 96 5.55 16.21 -6.63
N SER A 97 5.80 15.19 -7.43
CA SER A 97 5.97 13.81 -7.00
C SER A 97 7.03 13.11 -7.86
N GLU A 98 7.78 12.17 -7.29
CA GLU A 98 8.71 11.32 -8.02
C GLU A 98 7.98 10.34 -8.94
N THR A 99 6.79 9.89 -8.54
CA THR A 99 5.94 8.97 -9.29
C THR A 99 4.67 9.67 -9.75
N ALA A 100 4.18 9.31 -10.94
CA ALA A 100 2.94 9.83 -11.48
C ALA A 100 1.72 9.30 -10.71
N ILE A 101 0.80 10.19 -10.32
CA ILE A 101 -0.43 9.87 -9.61
C ILE A 101 -1.53 9.65 -10.64
N SER A 102 -2.20 8.48 -10.61
CA SER A 102 -3.22 8.09 -11.59
C SER A 102 -4.54 7.63 -10.97
N SER A 103 -4.73 7.84 -9.68
CA SER A 103 -5.95 7.49 -8.94
C SER A 103 -6.19 8.44 -7.79
N GLY A 104 -7.41 8.45 -7.25
CA GLY A 104 -7.80 9.33 -6.16
C GLY A 104 -8.01 10.77 -6.61
N LYS A 105 -7.74 11.73 -5.75
CA LYS A 105 -7.92 13.17 -6.01
C LYS A 105 -6.63 13.92 -5.68
N VAL A 106 -6.28 14.87 -6.51
CA VAL A 106 -5.16 15.80 -6.29
C VAL A 106 -5.68 17.21 -6.21
N TYR A 107 -5.08 18.00 -5.32
CA TYR A 107 -5.45 19.39 -5.07
C TYR A 107 -4.23 20.28 -5.24
N LEU A 108 -4.47 21.51 -5.66
CA LEU A 108 -3.52 22.61 -5.61
C LEU A 108 -4.22 23.82 -5.02
N SER A 109 -3.62 24.45 -4.02
CA SER A 109 -3.99 25.79 -3.56
C SER A 109 -2.87 26.76 -3.86
N ALA A 110 -3.22 28.04 -4.10
CA ALA A 110 -2.27 29.12 -4.29
C ALA A 110 -2.89 30.45 -3.86
N LEU A 111 -2.05 31.37 -3.40
CA LEU A 111 -2.41 32.79 -3.33
C LEU A 111 -2.15 33.43 -4.67
N VAL A 112 -3.14 34.14 -5.19
CA VAL A 112 -3.02 34.83 -6.48
C VAL A 112 -3.50 36.27 -6.37
N LYS A 113 -2.77 37.18 -7.03
CA LYS A 113 -3.17 38.57 -7.20
C LYS A 113 -3.10 38.93 -8.69
N VAL A 114 -4.27 39.03 -9.32
CA VAL A 114 -4.40 39.39 -10.72
C VAL A 114 -4.35 40.90 -10.89
N ASN A 115 -3.34 41.42 -11.57
CA ASN A 115 -3.16 42.86 -11.81
C ASN A 115 -3.75 43.32 -13.15
N ALA A 116 -3.67 42.43 -14.16
CA ALA A 116 -4.27 42.66 -15.47
C ALA A 116 -4.70 41.35 -16.10
N VAL A 117 -5.70 41.38 -16.95
CA VAL A 117 -6.20 40.23 -17.71
C VAL A 117 -6.08 40.48 -19.21
N ALA A 118 -5.88 39.39 -19.94
CA ALA A 118 -6.00 39.28 -21.36
C ALA A 118 -7.18 38.39 -21.74
N ASP A 119 -7.28 37.99 -22.98
CA ASP A 119 -8.28 37.02 -23.41
C ASP A 119 -7.95 35.63 -22.81
N ASP A 120 -8.96 34.88 -22.45
CA ASP A 120 -8.99 33.51 -21.93
C ASP A 120 -7.65 32.75 -21.92
N GLN A 121 -6.64 33.23 -21.22
CA GLN A 121 -5.34 32.60 -21.07
C GLN A 121 -5.15 32.06 -19.64
N TYR A 122 -4.65 30.86 -19.56
CA TYR A 122 -4.31 30.25 -18.28
C TYR A 122 -2.93 30.68 -17.81
N PHE A 123 -2.73 30.65 -16.50
CA PHE A 123 -1.47 30.99 -15.85
C PHE A 123 -0.97 29.92 -14.92
N LEU A 124 -1.81 28.93 -14.58
CA LEU A 124 -1.50 27.79 -13.69
C LEU A 124 -2.18 26.54 -14.26
N ALA A 125 -1.47 25.41 -14.25
CA ALA A 125 -2.02 24.16 -14.77
C ALA A 125 -1.48 22.90 -14.07
N PHE A 126 -2.24 21.80 -14.16
CA PHE A 126 -1.77 20.46 -13.90
C PHE A 126 -1.14 19.85 -15.14
N ILE A 127 -0.01 19.20 -14.95
CA ILE A 127 0.80 18.60 -16.01
C ILE A 127 0.76 17.07 -15.90
N GLN A 128 0.45 16.42 -17.02
CA GLN A 128 0.63 14.99 -17.20
C GLN A 128 2.06 14.73 -17.68
N PRO A 129 2.83 13.80 -17.05
CA PRO A 129 4.18 13.49 -17.50
C PRO A 129 4.18 12.83 -18.89
N THR A 130 5.27 13.01 -19.63
CA THR A 130 5.58 12.22 -20.82
C THR A 130 6.21 10.88 -20.42
N SER A 131 6.45 9.99 -21.39
CA SER A 131 7.24 8.76 -21.15
C SER A 131 8.67 9.02 -20.64
N ALA A 132 9.20 10.22 -20.86
CA ALA A 132 10.49 10.66 -20.33
C ALA A 132 10.36 11.33 -18.94
N GLY A 133 9.15 11.41 -18.36
CA GLY A 133 8.87 12.13 -17.13
C GLY A 133 8.77 13.65 -17.31
N ILE A 134 9.08 14.39 -16.25
CA ILE A 134 9.15 15.86 -16.24
C ILE A 134 10.61 16.25 -16.53
N VAL A 135 10.87 16.78 -17.71
CA VAL A 135 12.21 17.05 -18.22
C VAL A 135 12.30 18.47 -18.77
N ASP A 136 13.38 19.18 -18.45
CA ASP A 136 13.66 20.56 -18.89
C ASP A 136 13.52 20.73 -20.41
N LYS A 137 12.86 21.82 -20.81
CA LYS A 137 12.59 22.18 -22.23
C LYS A 137 11.69 21.18 -22.97
N LYS A 138 10.98 20.32 -22.29
CA LYS A 138 9.92 19.49 -22.87
C LYS A 138 8.56 20.17 -22.67
N THR A 139 7.59 19.76 -23.47
CA THR A 139 6.22 20.27 -23.43
C THR A 139 5.30 19.08 -23.20
N PRO A 140 5.22 18.58 -21.94
CA PRO A 140 4.25 17.55 -21.61
C PRO A 140 2.82 18.13 -21.70
N PRO A 141 1.79 17.31 -21.93
CA PRO A 141 0.44 17.82 -22.02
C PRO A 141 -0.05 18.36 -20.68
N GLU A 142 -0.48 19.61 -20.69
CA GLU A 142 -1.28 20.21 -19.63
C GLU A 142 -2.74 19.75 -19.78
N ASN A 143 -3.44 19.55 -18.67
CA ASN A 143 -4.82 19.09 -18.71
C ASN A 143 -5.78 20.07 -18.03
N THR A 144 -5.58 20.32 -16.74
CA THR A 144 -6.43 21.21 -15.95
C THR A 144 -5.77 22.55 -15.84
N ARG A 145 -6.47 23.60 -16.23
CA ARG A 145 -5.93 24.96 -16.34
C ARG A 145 -6.75 25.94 -15.54
N LEU A 146 -6.08 26.82 -14.80
CA LEU A 146 -6.67 27.99 -14.13
C LEU A 146 -6.44 29.23 -15.00
N ILE A 147 -7.51 29.92 -15.30
CA ILE A 147 -7.58 31.03 -16.24
C ILE A 147 -8.10 32.26 -15.51
N ALA A 148 -7.55 33.43 -15.81
CA ALA A 148 -8.13 34.71 -15.42
C ALA A 148 -8.53 35.46 -16.69
N SER A 149 -9.81 35.79 -16.81
CA SER A 149 -10.41 36.43 -17.98
C SER A 149 -11.08 37.73 -17.63
N LYS A 150 -11.23 38.61 -18.62
CA LYS A 150 -11.91 39.89 -18.47
C LYS A 150 -13.36 39.67 -17.95
N GLY A 151 -13.75 40.41 -16.93
CA GLY A 151 -15.12 40.46 -16.41
C GLY A 151 -16.03 41.36 -17.28
N SER A 152 -17.28 41.43 -16.89
CA SER A 152 -18.27 42.29 -17.55
C SER A 152 -18.10 43.75 -17.20
N VAL A 153 -17.43 44.08 -16.08
CA VAL A 153 -17.20 45.43 -15.58
C VAL A 153 -15.71 45.76 -15.60
N ASP A 154 -15.35 46.97 -15.97
CA ASP A 154 -13.96 47.45 -15.93
C ASP A 154 -13.38 47.35 -14.52
N GLY A 155 -12.13 46.90 -14.43
CA GLY A 155 -11.46 46.64 -13.16
C GLY A 155 -11.81 45.29 -12.51
N LYS A 156 -12.67 44.49 -13.15
CA LYS A 156 -13.04 43.16 -12.67
C LYS A 156 -12.62 42.06 -13.65
N PHE A 157 -12.51 40.84 -13.11
CA PHE A 157 -12.21 39.66 -13.86
C PHE A 157 -12.97 38.42 -13.31
N VAL A 158 -12.98 37.34 -14.06
CA VAL A 158 -13.54 36.05 -13.63
C VAL A 158 -12.45 34.99 -13.65
N PHE A 159 -12.49 34.08 -12.67
CA PHE A 159 -11.72 32.85 -12.73
C PHE A 159 -12.48 31.80 -13.54
N LYS A 160 -11.76 31.10 -14.40
CA LYS A 160 -12.28 29.97 -15.18
C LYS A 160 -11.39 28.76 -14.95
N ILE A 161 -11.97 27.55 -15.09
CA ILE A 161 -11.25 26.31 -15.06
C ILE A 161 -11.54 25.52 -16.33
N SER A 162 -10.56 24.83 -16.87
CA SER A 162 -10.75 23.94 -18.02
C SER A 162 -10.24 22.54 -17.76
N ARG A 163 -10.87 21.56 -18.40
CA ARG A 163 -10.37 20.20 -18.50
C ARG A 163 -10.04 19.92 -19.96
N ASN A 164 -8.80 19.49 -20.23
CA ASN A 164 -8.33 19.15 -21.59
C ASN A 164 -8.64 20.25 -22.62
N SER A 165 -8.47 21.51 -22.26
CA SER A 165 -8.58 22.74 -23.09
C SER A 165 -9.90 22.96 -23.84
N ALA A 166 -10.90 22.08 -23.76
CA ALA A 166 -12.07 22.15 -24.61
C ALA A 166 -13.27 22.90 -24.00
N THR A 167 -13.40 22.91 -22.66
CA THR A 167 -14.55 23.51 -21.97
C THR A 167 -14.08 24.41 -20.84
N LEU A 168 -14.58 25.65 -20.86
CA LEU A 168 -14.31 26.64 -19.82
C LEU A 168 -15.54 26.75 -18.91
N PHE A 169 -15.31 26.62 -17.62
CA PHE A 169 -16.31 26.93 -16.59
C PHE A 169 -15.80 28.08 -15.78
N GLU A 170 -16.58 29.15 -15.73
CA GLU A 170 -16.27 30.32 -14.94
C GLU A 170 -16.95 30.28 -13.57
N SER A 171 -16.33 30.95 -12.59
CA SER A 171 -17.00 31.25 -11.35
C SER A 171 -18.22 32.15 -11.62
N THR A 172 -19.26 32.01 -10.83
CA THR A 172 -20.45 32.84 -10.94
C THR A 172 -20.23 34.29 -10.40
N GLU A 173 -19.04 34.54 -9.85
CA GLU A 173 -18.68 35.82 -9.22
C GLU A 173 -17.58 36.50 -10.03
N GLU A 174 -17.63 37.83 -10.07
CA GLU A 174 -16.55 38.67 -10.61
C GLU A 174 -15.67 39.19 -9.47
N PHE A 175 -14.35 39.13 -9.72
CA PHE A 175 -13.32 39.49 -8.76
C PHE A 175 -12.65 40.81 -9.14
N GLU A 176 -12.09 41.53 -8.17
CA GLU A 176 -11.42 42.81 -8.38
C GLU A 176 -9.94 42.62 -8.69
N LEU A 177 -9.44 43.34 -9.69
CA LEU A 177 -8.01 43.39 -9.98
C LEU A 177 -7.23 43.97 -8.77
N GLY A 178 -6.00 43.50 -8.59
CA GLY A 178 -5.10 44.00 -7.55
C GLY A 178 -5.39 43.48 -6.14
N LYS A 179 -6.42 42.64 -5.94
CA LYS A 179 -6.68 41.96 -4.65
C LYS A 179 -6.09 40.57 -4.62
N THR A 180 -5.72 40.11 -3.42
CA THR A 180 -5.26 38.73 -3.17
C THR A 180 -6.43 37.78 -3.00
N TYR A 181 -6.40 36.63 -3.64
CA TYR A 181 -7.40 35.56 -3.54
C TYR A 181 -6.71 34.26 -3.22
N LEU A 182 -7.32 33.45 -2.36
CA LEU A 182 -6.99 32.04 -2.22
C LEU A 182 -7.75 31.27 -3.30
N VAL A 183 -7.03 30.57 -4.17
CA VAL A 183 -7.64 29.69 -5.17
C VAL A 183 -7.27 28.26 -4.86
N VAL A 184 -8.22 27.34 -5.03
CA VAL A 184 -7.97 25.91 -4.96
C VAL A 184 -8.52 25.26 -6.23
N MET A 185 -7.74 24.38 -6.84
CA MET A 185 -8.18 23.56 -7.95
C MET A 185 -7.93 22.09 -7.63
N SER A 186 -8.76 21.19 -8.16
CA SER A 186 -8.57 19.75 -8.00
C SER A 186 -8.82 18.99 -9.28
N TYR A 187 -8.21 17.80 -9.35
CA TYR A 187 -8.49 16.77 -10.34
C TYR A 187 -8.79 15.45 -9.63
N GLU A 188 -9.93 14.85 -9.93
CA GLU A 188 -10.34 13.57 -9.36
C GLU A 188 -10.40 12.53 -10.47
N PHE A 189 -9.54 11.52 -10.35
CA PHE A 189 -9.50 10.35 -11.24
C PHE A 189 -10.66 9.42 -10.90
N LYS A 190 -11.57 9.20 -11.87
CA LYS A 190 -12.69 8.28 -11.76
C LYS A 190 -12.43 7.02 -12.57
N GLU A 191 -12.85 5.88 -12.07
CA GLU A 191 -12.84 4.65 -12.85
C GLU A 191 -13.71 4.80 -14.10
N GLY A 192 -13.15 4.46 -15.26
CA GLY A 192 -13.84 4.59 -16.55
C GLY A 192 -13.12 5.51 -17.53
N THR A 193 -13.88 6.17 -18.40
CA THR A 193 -13.33 7.09 -19.41
C THR A 193 -14.21 8.31 -19.57
N LYS A 194 -13.60 9.48 -19.77
CA LYS A 194 -14.26 10.76 -20.01
C LYS A 194 -15.16 11.23 -18.87
N ASN A 195 -14.82 10.81 -17.66
CA ASN A 195 -15.67 11.01 -16.47
C ASN A 195 -14.93 11.62 -15.27
N ASP A 196 -13.67 11.94 -15.39
CA ASP A 196 -12.89 12.61 -14.35
C ASP A 196 -13.51 13.97 -13.99
N VAL A 197 -13.29 14.40 -12.76
CA VAL A 197 -13.89 15.63 -12.23
C VAL A 197 -12.81 16.66 -11.92
N VAL A 198 -13.05 17.88 -12.39
CA VAL A 198 -12.22 19.06 -12.09
C VAL A 198 -13.06 20.07 -11.33
N GLN A 199 -12.51 20.66 -10.28
CA GLN A 199 -13.22 21.61 -9.42
C GLN A 199 -12.37 22.84 -9.12
N LEU A 200 -13.03 23.96 -8.90
CA LEU A 200 -12.44 25.26 -8.55
C LEU A 200 -13.13 25.84 -7.32
N TRP A 201 -12.35 26.30 -6.36
CA TRP A 201 -12.79 27.13 -5.23
C TRP A 201 -12.03 28.44 -5.27
N VAL A 202 -12.74 29.54 -4.99
CA VAL A 202 -12.15 30.85 -4.82
C VAL A 202 -12.56 31.37 -3.43
N ASN A 203 -11.57 31.76 -2.65
CA ASN A 203 -11.72 32.15 -1.26
C ASN A 203 -12.49 31.12 -0.40
N PRO A 204 -12.18 29.82 -0.49
CA PRO A 204 -12.80 28.86 0.40
C PRO A 204 -12.40 29.15 1.85
N ALA A 205 -13.24 28.73 2.80
CA ALA A 205 -12.86 28.73 4.20
C ALA A 205 -11.64 27.82 4.41
N VAL A 206 -10.66 28.29 5.17
CA VAL A 206 -9.51 27.49 5.61
C VAL A 206 -9.98 26.58 6.75
N ALA A 207 -10.40 25.37 6.40
CA ALA A 207 -11.00 24.41 7.31
C ALA A 207 -10.64 22.98 6.90
N SER A 208 -10.83 22.02 7.79
CA SER A 208 -10.58 20.61 7.54
C SER A 208 -11.57 19.96 6.56
N THR A 209 -12.75 20.56 6.36
CA THR A 209 -13.81 20.04 5.49
C THR A 209 -13.82 20.75 4.15
N GLU A 210 -13.82 19.98 3.05
CA GLU A 210 -13.93 20.49 1.70
C GLU A 210 -15.33 21.14 1.48
N PRO A 211 -15.42 22.44 1.15
CA PRO A 211 -16.69 23.09 0.89
C PRO A 211 -17.19 22.81 -0.55
N LYS A 212 -18.42 23.25 -0.84
CA LYS A 212 -18.93 23.20 -2.22
C LYS A 212 -18.06 24.07 -3.16
N PRO A 213 -17.64 23.57 -4.34
CA PRO A 213 -16.85 24.33 -5.29
C PRO A 213 -17.65 25.48 -5.95
N ASN A 214 -16.94 26.53 -6.37
CA ASN A 214 -17.51 27.62 -7.17
C ASN A 214 -17.81 27.17 -8.61
N ALA A 215 -16.96 26.31 -9.19
CA ALA A 215 -17.16 25.72 -10.49
C ALA A 215 -16.68 24.26 -10.54
N ALA A 216 -17.34 23.43 -11.39
CA ALA A 216 -16.95 22.03 -11.58
C ALA A 216 -17.21 21.57 -13.03
N ILE A 217 -16.30 20.74 -13.52
CA ILE A 217 -16.41 20.03 -14.80
C ILE A 217 -16.48 18.54 -14.48
N ASN A 218 -17.52 17.86 -14.97
CA ASN A 218 -17.73 16.42 -14.82
C ASN A 218 -18.24 15.78 -16.11
N SER A 219 -18.57 14.51 -16.10
CA SER A 219 -19.03 13.80 -17.30
C SER A 219 -20.34 14.36 -17.91
N ALA A 220 -21.17 15.02 -17.13
CA ALA A 220 -22.39 15.66 -17.62
C ALA A 220 -22.12 16.96 -18.39
N THR A 221 -21.00 17.63 -18.09
CA THR A 221 -20.64 18.93 -18.67
C THR A 221 -19.53 18.85 -19.69
N HIS A 222 -18.73 17.76 -19.71
CA HIS A 222 -17.61 17.59 -20.63
C HIS A 222 -17.28 16.11 -20.85
N THR A 223 -17.10 15.74 -22.13
CA THR A 223 -16.78 14.38 -22.57
C THR A 223 -15.38 14.25 -23.22
N GLY A 224 -14.50 15.21 -23.00
CA GLY A 224 -13.10 15.15 -23.47
C GLY A 224 -12.30 14.05 -22.75
N ALA A 225 -11.13 13.73 -23.30
CA ALA A 225 -10.26 12.71 -22.72
C ALA A 225 -9.82 13.07 -21.30
N ASP A 226 -9.76 12.06 -20.44
CA ASP A 226 -9.25 12.18 -19.08
C ASP A 226 -7.72 12.32 -19.06
N MET A 227 -7.18 12.91 -18.01
CA MET A 227 -5.75 12.92 -17.74
C MET A 227 -5.32 11.50 -17.32
N LYS A 228 -4.25 10.99 -17.93
CA LYS A 228 -3.77 9.64 -17.57
C LYS A 228 -3.12 9.59 -16.19
N SER A 229 -2.42 10.67 -15.82
CA SER A 229 -1.74 10.82 -14.55
C SER A 229 -1.30 12.26 -14.33
N PHE A 230 -1.06 12.62 -13.08
CA PHE A 230 -0.55 13.91 -12.64
C PHE A 230 0.86 13.75 -12.07
N GLN A 231 1.78 14.69 -12.36
CA GLN A 231 3.12 14.67 -11.75
C GLN A 231 3.71 16.05 -11.53
N ALA A 232 3.23 17.10 -12.21
CA ALA A 232 3.81 18.42 -12.15
C ALA A 232 2.77 19.53 -12.25
N ILE A 233 3.18 20.74 -11.89
CA ILE A 233 2.43 21.98 -12.08
C ILE A 233 3.16 22.89 -13.05
N GLU A 234 2.44 23.79 -13.72
CA GLU A 234 2.96 24.79 -14.65
C GLU A 234 2.57 26.21 -14.22
N LEU A 235 3.53 27.13 -14.33
CA LEU A 235 3.32 28.58 -14.36
C LEU A 235 3.54 29.08 -15.78
N ARG A 236 2.57 29.84 -16.34
CA ARG A 236 2.56 30.23 -17.73
C ARG A 236 2.33 31.72 -17.95
N GLN A 237 3.13 32.33 -18.82
CA GLN A 237 3.00 33.74 -19.21
C GLN A 237 2.34 33.96 -20.57
N GLY A 238 2.18 32.94 -21.37
CA GLY A 238 1.57 33.03 -22.69
C GLY A 238 2.47 32.55 -23.83
N SER A 239 1.90 32.29 -25.00
CA SER A 239 2.59 31.58 -26.09
C SER A 239 2.82 32.41 -27.38
N SER A 240 2.23 33.59 -27.50
CA SER A 240 2.38 34.43 -28.68
C SER A 240 1.88 35.85 -28.43
N ALA A 241 2.12 36.75 -29.37
CA ALA A 241 1.62 38.13 -29.32
C ALA A 241 0.08 38.23 -29.21
N THR A 242 -0.64 37.21 -29.68
CA THR A 242 -2.11 37.14 -29.64
C THR A 242 -2.63 36.23 -28.51
N LYS A 243 -1.74 35.65 -27.72
CA LYS A 243 -2.05 34.76 -26.61
C LYS A 243 -1.18 35.13 -25.39
N VAL A 244 -1.27 36.37 -24.99
CA VAL A 244 -0.59 36.94 -23.83
C VAL A 244 -1.33 36.50 -22.58
N GLY A 245 -0.61 36.00 -21.57
CA GLY A 245 -1.18 35.59 -20.30
C GLY A 245 -1.66 36.77 -19.46
N PRO A 246 -2.39 36.55 -18.38
CA PRO A 246 -2.71 37.60 -17.41
C PRO A 246 -1.43 38.03 -16.67
N GLU A 247 -1.43 39.28 -16.16
CA GLU A 247 -0.41 39.70 -15.19
C GLU A 247 -0.84 39.24 -13.79
N VAL A 248 -0.06 38.33 -13.22
CA VAL A 248 -0.42 37.69 -11.94
C VAL A 248 0.80 37.57 -11.03
N ILE A 249 0.61 37.88 -9.75
CA ILE A 249 1.52 37.47 -8.69
C ILE A 249 0.98 36.16 -8.12
N VAL A 250 1.83 35.14 -8.00
CA VAL A 250 1.50 33.82 -7.45
C VAL A 250 2.40 33.53 -6.25
N ASP A 251 1.83 33.04 -5.18
CA ASP A 251 2.54 32.72 -3.94
C ASP A 251 1.93 31.53 -3.21
N ALA A 252 2.64 30.99 -2.24
CA ALA A 252 2.17 30.01 -1.26
C ALA A 252 1.44 28.82 -1.90
N ILE A 253 2.04 28.20 -2.93
CA ILE A 253 1.46 27.03 -3.56
C ILE A 253 1.56 25.83 -2.60
N ARG A 254 0.45 25.11 -2.43
CA ARG A 254 0.38 23.81 -1.78
C ARG A 254 -0.20 22.79 -2.76
N VAL A 255 0.38 21.59 -2.80
CA VAL A 255 -0.18 20.46 -3.56
C VAL A 255 -0.31 19.27 -2.60
N GLY A 256 -1.42 18.56 -2.67
CA GLY A 256 -1.67 17.41 -1.81
C GLY A 256 -2.72 16.45 -2.38
N THR A 257 -2.94 15.35 -1.70
CA THR A 257 -3.90 14.30 -2.08
C THR A 257 -5.22 14.39 -1.31
N ALA A 258 -5.26 15.21 -0.26
CA ALA A 258 -6.45 15.52 0.51
C ALA A 258 -6.62 17.03 0.67
N TRP A 259 -7.86 17.47 0.95
CA TRP A 259 -8.18 18.87 1.22
C TRP A 259 -7.36 19.44 2.38
N THR A 260 -7.20 18.65 3.44
CA THR A 260 -6.43 19.03 4.64
C THR A 260 -4.95 19.23 4.39
N ASP A 261 -4.38 18.67 3.32
CA ASP A 261 -2.97 18.87 2.97
C ASP A 261 -2.66 20.29 2.50
N LEU A 262 -3.67 21.03 2.06
CA LEU A 262 -3.54 22.41 1.58
C LEU A 262 -3.41 23.42 2.72
N PHE A 263 -3.89 23.04 3.91
CA PHE A 263 -4.02 23.94 5.07
C PHE A 263 -3.30 23.35 6.27
N ASP A 264 -2.79 24.19 7.15
CA ASP A 264 -2.18 23.75 8.41
C ASP A 264 -3.26 23.57 9.51
N VAL A 265 -4.40 23.02 9.13
CA VAL A 265 -5.50 22.67 10.03
C VAL A 265 -5.43 21.20 10.40
N ALA A 266 -5.62 20.88 11.66
CA ALA A 266 -5.70 19.50 12.10
C ALA A 266 -6.89 18.81 11.42
N SER A 267 -6.66 17.60 10.88
CA SER A 267 -7.77 16.75 10.38
C SER A 267 -8.71 16.42 11.53
N THR A 268 -10.01 16.50 11.29
CA THR A 268 -11.06 16.03 12.21
C THR A 268 -11.60 14.64 11.84
N GLU A 269 -11.13 14.09 10.73
CA GLU A 269 -11.55 12.75 10.28
C GLU A 269 -11.02 11.67 11.23
N PRO A 270 -11.87 10.73 11.64
CA PRO A 270 -11.44 9.62 12.47
C PRO A 270 -10.52 8.67 11.68
N THR A 271 -9.42 8.27 12.30
CA THR A 271 -8.47 7.31 11.71
C THR A 271 -8.05 6.25 12.72
N MET A 272 -7.75 5.06 12.25
CA MET A 272 -7.12 3.99 13.03
C MET A 272 -6.26 3.12 12.10
N THR A 273 -5.00 2.92 12.50
CA THR A 273 -4.07 2.00 11.83
C THR A 273 -3.53 1.03 12.86
N VAL A 274 -3.56 -0.27 12.56
CA VAL A 274 -3.05 -1.32 13.43
C VAL A 274 -1.96 -2.09 12.68
N THR A 275 -0.74 -2.06 13.21
CA THR A 275 0.44 -2.68 12.60
C THR A 275 1.01 -3.77 13.52
N PRO A 276 1.05 -5.04 13.09
CA PRO A 276 1.74 -6.08 13.85
C PRO A 276 3.27 -5.87 13.79
N THR A 277 3.95 -5.86 14.94
CA THR A 277 5.40 -5.60 15.04
C THR A 277 6.20 -6.81 15.49
N VAL A 278 5.63 -7.68 16.29
CA VAL A 278 6.23 -8.96 16.69
C VAL A 278 5.25 -10.07 16.31
N VAL A 279 5.76 -11.11 15.69
CA VAL A 279 4.94 -12.25 15.27
C VAL A 279 5.61 -13.53 15.75
N TYR A 280 4.83 -14.39 16.38
CA TYR A 280 5.22 -15.71 16.84
C TYR A 280 5.78 -16.58 15.70
N ASP A 281 6.88 -17.26 15.96
CA ASP A 281 7.63 -18.05 14.96
C ASP A 281 7.02 -19.43 14.65
N GLY A 282 5.93 -19.80 15.32
CA GLY A 282 5.27 -21.09 15.15
C GLY A 282 5.83 -22.24 16.00
N SER A 283 6.79 -21.96 16.88
CA SER A 283 7.36 -22.98 17.79
C SER A 283 6.31 -23.52 18.78
N ALA A 284 6.32 -24.83 19.06
CA ALA A 284 5.38 -25.40 20.02
C ALA A 284 5.67 -24.93 21.45
N VAL A 285 4.64 -24.44 22.14
CA VAL A 285 4.68 -23.90 23.51
C VAL A 285 4.19 -24.97 24.47
N ALA A 286 4.86 -25.11 25.63
CA ALA A 286 4.41 -26.03 26.67
C ALA A 286 3.09 -25.53 27.31
N ILE A 287 2.15 -26.43 27.57
CA ILE A 287 0.95 -26.10 28.35
C ILE A 287 1.36 -25.55 29.72
N GLY A 288 0.58 -24.58 30.24
CA GLY A 288 0.91 -23.87 31.49
C GLY A 288 1.98 -22.80 31.36
N SER A 289 2.68 -22.72 30.23
CA SER A 289 3.61 -21.63 29.90
C SER A 289 2.92 -20.52 29.10
N SER A 290 3.65 -19.43 28.82
CA SER A 290 3.15 -18.36 27.98
C SER A 290 4.24 -17.80 27.09
N THR A 291 3.84 -17.27 25.93
CA THR A 291 4.74 -16.55 25.01
C THR A 291 4.00 -15.38 24.38
N THR A 292 4.72 -14.32 24.05
CA THR A 292 4.18 -13.24 23.21
C THR A 292 3.88 -13.81 21.83
N PHE A 293 2.61 -13.77 21.43
CA PHE A 293 2.21 -14.20 20.10
C PHE A 293 2.43 -13.08 19.07
N ALA A 294 1.96 -11.89 19.41
CA ALA A 294 2.15 -10.70 18.56
C ALA A 294 2.06 -9.44 19.41
N THR A 295 2.69 -8.39 18.93
CA THR A 295 2.50 -7.03 19.43
C THR A 295 1.92 -6.19 18.30
N TYR A 296 0.93 -5.37 18.61
CA TYR A 296 0.23 -4.51 17.66
C TYR A 296 0.41 -3.06 18.08
N ASP A 297 1.03 -2.27 17.23
CA ASP A 297 1.06 -0.82 17.38
C ASP A 297 -0.19 -0.21 16.74
N VAL A 298 -0.96 0.52 17.53
CA VAL A 298 -2.21 1.16 17.14
C VAL A 298 -2.00 2.66 17.15
N GLU A 299 -2.11 3.27 15.99
CA GLU A 299 -2.14 4.73 15.83
C GLU A 299 -3.57 5.17 15.47
N TYR A 300 -4.10 6.13 16.19
CA TYR A 300 -5.48 6.57 15.98
C TYR A 300 -5.64 8.07 16.22
N ALA A 301 -6.62 8.66 15.55
CA ALA A 301 -6.96 10.07 15.72
C ALA A 301 -8.46 10.31 15.58
N ASN A 302 -8.96 11.31 16.32
CA ASN A 302 -10.31 11.85 16.23
C ASN A 302 -11.43 10.83 16.47
N LEU A 303 -11.17 9.80 17.27
CA LEU A 303 -12.19 8.83 17.64
C LEU A 303 -13.03 9.35 18.81
N GLU A 304 -14.34 9.43 18.62
CA GLU A 304 -15.28 9.87 19.66
C GLU A 304 -15.47 8.85 20.77
N ASN A 305 -15.25 7.56 20.45
CA ASN A 305 -15.44 6.43 21.37
C ASN A 305 -14.15 5.60 21.48
N PRO A 306 -13.97 4.84 22.57
CA PRO A 306 -12.86 3.91 22.70
C PRO A 306 -12.85 2.87 21.58
N ILE A 307 -11.68 2.28 21.32
CA ILE A 307 -11.53 1.09 20.48
C ILE A 307 -11.66 -0.14 21.36
N ASP A 308 -12.59 -1.02 21.05
CA ASP A 308 -12.72 -2.32 21.70
C ASP A 308 -11.70 -3.30 21.12
N VAL A 309 -10.99 -4.01 22.02
CA VAL A 309 -9.99 -5.02 21.67
C VAL A 309 -10.42 -6.35 22.28
N TYR A 310 -10.77 -7.31 21.44
CA TYR A 310 -11.30 -8.58 21.93
C TYR A 310 -10.93 -9.78 21.06
N LEU A 311 -11.06 -10.96 21.65
CA LEU A 311 -10.74 -12.22 21.01
C LEU A 311 -11.99 -12.97 20.57
N THR A 312 -11.93 -13.54 19.36
CA THR A 312 -12.95 -14.47 18.82
C THR A 312 -12.30 -15.78 18.38
N GLY A 313 -13.12 -16.77 18.07
CA GLY A 313 -12.67 -18.11 17.64
C GLY A 313 -12.82 -19.18 18.72
N ALA A 314 -12.73 -20.43 18.28
CA ALA A 314 -13.01 -21.60 19.12
C ALA A 314 -12.03 -21.76 20.31
N ASN A 315 -10.78 -21.33 20.12
CA ASN A 315 -9.74 -21.45 21.12
C ASN A 315 -9.29 -20.08 21.69
N ARG A 316 -10.19 -19.07 21.68
CA ARG A 316 -9.84 -17.73 22.19
C ARG A 316 -9.33 -17.73 23.63
N ASN A 317 -9.79 -18.68 24.45
CA ASN A 317 -9.39 -18.86 25.85
C ASN A 317 -7.94 -19.34 26.03
N GLN A 318 -7.24 -19.70 24.95
CA GLN A 318 -5.81 -20.02 24.93
C GLN A 318 -4.94 -18.78 24.67
N PHE A 319 -5.55 -17.62 24.53
CA PHE A 319 -4.90 -16.36 24.25
C PHE A 319 -5.41 -15.28 25.22
N GLU A 320 -4.58 -14.26 25.43
CA GLU A 320 -4.87 -13.14 26.32
C GLU A 320 -4.39 -11.84 25.69
N VAL A 321 -5.16 -10.76 25.77
CA VAL A 321 -4.78 -9.42 25.33
C VAL A 321 -4.34 -8.57 26.52
N SER A 322 -3.36 -7.69 26.32
CA SER A 322 -2.85 -6.81 27.40
C SER A 322 -3.85 -5.72 27.83
N ALA A 323 -4.81 -5.38 26.97
CA ALA A 323 -5.91 -4.47 27.27
C ALA A 323 -7.10 -4.78 26.36
N GLU A 324 -8.31 -4.62 26.89
CA GLU A 324 -9.58 -4.86 26.18
C GLU A 324 -10.13 -3.57 25.53
N THR A 325 -9.54 -2.40 25.84
CA THR A 325 -9.95 -1.12 25.27
C THR A 325 -8.75 -0.20 25.10
N ILE A 326 -8.83 0.67 24.08
CA ILE A 326 -7.93 1.82 23.87
C ILE A 326 -8.79 3.08 23.99
N PRO A 327 -8.36 4.11 24.75
CA PRO A 327 -9.15 5.32 25.00
C PRO A 327 -9.57 6.04 23.71
N ALA A 328 -10.68 6.76 23.75
CA ALA A 328 -11.11 7.68 22.70
C ALA A 328 -10.11 8.83 22.50
N GLY A 329 -10.26 9.57 21.40
CA GLY A 329 -9.43 10.73 21.05
C GLY A 329 -8.39 10.43 20.00
N SER A 330 -7.16 10.86 20.24
CA SER A 330 -6.01 10.67 19.34
C SER A 330 -4.81 10.20 20.13
N GLY A 331 -4.03 9.28 19.55
CA GLY A 331 -2.86 8.76 20.26
C GLY A 331 -2.24 7.53 19.62
N LYS A 332 -1.36 6.91 20.41
CA LYS A 332 -0.73 5.63 20.09
C LYS A 332 -0.91 4.68 21.27
N ALA A 333 -1.14 3.42 20.97
CA ALA A 333 -1.22 2.36 21.96
C ALA A 333 -0.52 1.10 21.44
N THR A 334 -0.03 0.28 22.34
CA THR A 334 0.55 -1.02 22.00
C THR A 334 -0.25 -2.11 22.70
N ILE A 335 -0.79 -3.04 21.92
CA ILE A 335 -1.53 -4.20 22.41
C ILE A 335 -0.69 -5.46 22.22
N THR A 336 -0.46 -6.19 23.29
CA THR A 336 0.23 -7.49 23.26
C THR A 336 -0.80 -8.61 23.28
N LEU A 337 -0.71 -9.52 22.31
CA LEU A 337 -1.41 -10.80 22.32
C LEU A 337 -0.46 -11.87 22.85
N THR A 338 -0.84 -12.50 23.95
CA THR A 338 -0.08 -13.57 24.59
C THR A 338 -0.76 -14.91 24.32
N TYR A 339 0.01 -15.90 23.88
CA TYR A 339 -0.42 -17.29 23.78
C TYR A 339 -0.13 -18.01 25.09
N LYS A 340 -1.16 -18.60 25.72
CA LYS A 340 -1.13 -19.16 27.07
C LYS A 340 -1.90 -20.49 27.09
N PRO A 341 -1.37 -21.53 26.40
CA PRO A 341 -2.10 -22.76 26.17
C PRO A 341 -2.38 -23.54 27.47
N GLN A 342 -3.59 -24.05 27.59
CA GLN A 342 -4.06 -24.89 28.67
C GLN A 342 -4.35 -26.34 28.21
N ALA A 343 -4.24 -26.63 26.95
CA ALA A 343 -4.48 -27.94 26.35
C ALA A 343 -3.47 -28.21 25.23
N ILE A 344 -3.19 -29.48 24.96
CA ILE A 344 -2.36 -29.94 23.85
C ILE A 344 -3.09 -29.67 22.52
N GLY A 345 -2.34 -29.31 21.50
CA GLY A 345 -2.84 -29.24 20.13
C GLY A 345 -2.67 -27.89 19.47
N LYS A 346 -3.32 -27.76 18.31
CA LYS A 346 -3.35 -26.54 17.53
C LYS A 346 -4.54 -25.67 17.96
N HIS A 347 -4.26 -24.43 18.32
CA HIS A 347 -5.24 -23.46 18.77
C HIS A 347 -5.35 -22.29 17.81
N THR A 348 -6.59 -21.89 17.52
CA THR A 348 -6.86 -20.75 16.63
C THR A 348 -7.77 -19.73 17.30
N ALA A 349 -7.41 -18.46 17.12
CA ALA A 349 -8.20 -17.32 17.57
C ALA A 349 -8.07 -16.17 16.56
N ARG A 350 -8.81 -15.10 16.78
CA ARG A 350 -8.68 -13.84 16.09
C ARG A 350 -8.73 -12.71 17.10
N ILE A 351 -7.76 -11.81 17.07
CA ILE A 351 -7.84 -10.52 17.76
C ILE A 351 -8.54 -9.52 16.85
N ASN A 352 -9.45 -8.73 17.41
CA ASN A 352 -10.22 -7.72 16.71
C ASN A 352 -10.01 -6.37 17.39
N PHE A 353 -9.94 -5.32 16.57
CA PHE A 353 -9.93 -3.92 16.95
C PHE A 353 -11.16 -3.28 16.34
N GLU A 354 -12.09 -2.83 17.14
CA GLU A 354 -13.39 -2.34 16.70
C GLU A 354 -13.66 -0.93 17.23
N SER A 355 -13.94 -0.02 16.32
CA SER A 355 -14.39 1.34 16.62
C SER A 355 -15.83 1.52 16.18
N THR A 356 -16.50 2.58 16.64
CA THR A 356 -17.84 2.95 16.14
C THR A 356 -17.86 3.35 14.67
N VAL A 357 -16.70 3.65 14.08
CA VAL A 357 -16.52 3.86 12.64
C VAL A 357 -16.18 2.53 12.00
N SER A 358 -17.19 1.83 11.51
CA SER A 358 -17.08 0.43 11.04
C SER A 358 -16.05 0.22 9.92
N THR A 359 -15.77 1.23 9.10
CA THR A 359 -14.76 1.20 8.03
C THR A 359 -13.32 1.12 8.55
N LEU A 360 -13.09 1.44 9.82
CA LEU A 360 -11.79 1.38 10.46
C LEU A 360 -11.53 0.02 11.14
N ASN A 361 -12.57 -0.81 11.31
CA ASN A 361 -12.47 -2.06 12.04
C ASN A 361 -11.53 -3.05 11.35
N THR A 362 -10.67 -3.69 12.15
CA THR A 362 -9.67 -4.64 11.64
C THR A 362 -9.45 -5.79 12.62
N GLY A 363 -8.72 -6.83 12.18
CA GLY A 363 -8.38 -7.92 13.06
C GLY A 363 -7.44 -8.93 12.41
N PHE A 364 -6.73 -9.71 13.23
CA PHE A 364 -5.65 -10.59 12.83
C PHE A 364 -5.87 -12.00 13.36
N ALA A 365 -5.57 -13.00 12.53
CA ALA A 365 -5.63 -14.40 12.92
C ALA A 365 -4.43 -14.77 13.78
N ALA A 366 -4.67 -15.63 14.78
CA ALA A 366 -3.64 -16.22 15.62
C ALA A 366 -3.74 -17.74 15.58
N THR A 367 -2.59 -18.42 15.41
CA THR A 367 -2.50 -19.88 15.44
C THR A 367 -1.29 -20.29 16.25
N GLY A 368 -1.53 -20.91 17.41
CA GLY A 368 -0.51 -21.47 18.29
C GLY A 368 -0.53 -23.00 18.31
N ILE A 369 0.58 -23.61 18.69
CA ILE A 369 0.73 -25.05 18.85
C ILE A 369 1.22 -25.31 20.29
N ALA A 370 0.57 -26.24 21.01
CA ALA A 370 0.91 -26.56 22.38
C ALA A 370 1.22 -28.04 22.57
N TRP A 371 2.16 -28.35 23.45
CA TRP A 371 2.56 -29.70 23.83
C TRP A 371 2.64 -29.82 25.37
N ASP A 372 2.56 -31.05 25.87
CA ASP A 372 2.67 -31.32 27.31
C ASP A 372 4.09 -31.78 27.65
N PRO A 373 4.84 -31.04 28.48
CA PRO A 373 6.19 -31.44 28.90
C PRO A 373 6.20 -32.60 29.89
N GLU A 374 5.10 -32.85 30.62
CA GLU A 374 4.99 -33.98 31.56
C GLU A 374 4.66 -35.29 30.79
N ASN A 375 3.94 -35.20 29.68
CA ASN A 375 3.63 -36.28 28.78
C ASN A 375 4.14 -35.97 27.35
N PRO A 376 5.45 -36.06 27.10
CA PRO A 376 6.04 -35.65 25.84
C PRO A 376 5.52 -36.50 24.69
N PRO A 377 5.30 -35.88 23.53
CA PRO A 377 4.84 -36.57 22.32
C PRO A 377 5.74 -37.75 21.95
N MET A 378 5.15 -38.90 21.66
CA MET A 378 5.88 -40.12 21.33
C MET A 378 5.42 -40.70 20.00
N ILE A 379 6.38 -41.28 19.27
CA ILE A 379 6.18 -42.08 18.07
C ILE A 379 6.90 -43.39 18.28
N VAL A 380 6.21 -44.52 18.07
CA VAL A 380 6.79 -45.85 18.12
C VAL A 380 6.44 -46.56 16.83
N ALA A 381 7.43 -46.88 16.06
CA ALA A 381 7.26 -47.63 14.82
C ALA A 381 7.54 -49.13 15.07
N HIS A 382 6.50 -49.96 14.95
CA HIS A 382 6.57 -51.39 15.18
C HIS A 382 7.03 -52.10 13.89
N SER A 383 8.27 -52.58 13.89
CA SER A 383 8.88 -53.27 12.76
C SER A 383 8.97 -54.79 12.97
N GLU A 384 8.42 -55.28 14.07
CA GLU A 384 8.38 -56.74 14.38
C GLU A 384 7.61 -57.48 13.26
N GLY A 385 8.29 -58.45 12.62
CA GLY A 385 7.72 -59.20 11.50
C GLY A 385 7.97 -58.59 10.12
N LEU A 386 8.59 -57.41 10.03
CA LEU A 386 9.05 -56.88 8.76
C LEU A 386 10.28 -57.66 8.29
N THR A 387 10.19 -58.25 7.09
CA THR A 387 11.26 -59.03 6.49
C THR A 387 11.78 -58.31 5.22
N PRO A 388 12.99 -58.63 4.74
CA PRO A 388 13.44 -58.14 3.45
C PRO A 388 12.41 -58.45 2.35
N PHE A 389 12.13 -57.48 1.50
CA PHE A 389 11.23 -57.65 0.37
C PHE A 389 11.93 -58.45 -0.76
N THR A 390 11.18 -59.31 -1.45
CA THR A 390 11.70 -60.04 -2.60
C THR A 390 10.61 -60.21 -3.65
N CYS A 391 10.83 -59.72 -4.86
CA CYS A 391 9.95 -59.93 -6.00
C CYS A 391 10.73 -59.83 -7.31
N LYS A 392 10.10 -60.18 -8.43
CA LYS A 392 10.69 -59.94 -9.75
C LYS A 392 10.59 -58.46 -10.14
N ALA A 393 11.49 -57.99 -10.96
CA ALA A 393 11.41 -56.65 -11.51
C ALA A 393 10.08 -56.46 -12.27
N GLY A 394 9.36 -55.36 -12.02
CA GLY A 394 8.02 -55.12 -12.55
C GLY A 394 6.86 -55.69 -11.70
N GLU A 395 7.11 -56.61 -10.79
CA GLU A 395 6.13 -57.09 -9.80
C GLU A 395 6.14 -56.21 -8.52
N GLN A 396 5.31 -56.57 -7.56
CA GLN A 396 5.28 -55.88 -6.26
C GLN A 396 5.07 -56.85 -5.10
N GLN A 397 5.65 -56.49 -3.96
CA GLN A 397 5.39 -57.14 -2.66
C GLN A 397 4.94 -56.06 -1.65
N LYS A 398 4.03 -56.46 -0.74
CA LYS A 398 3.52 -55.55 0.30
C LYS A 398 3.72 -56.19 1.69
N GLN A 399 4.10 -55.34 2.65
CA GLN A 399 4.09 -55.67 4.07
C GLN A 399 3.47 -54.48 4.82
N THR A 400 2.98 -54.74 6.00
CA THR A 400 2.31 -53.70 6.82
C THR A 400 3.04 -53.53 8.13
N ILE A 401 3.24 -52.30 8.55
CA ILE A 401 3.71 -51.94 9.89
C ILE A 401 2.64 -51.13 10.60
N THR A 402 2.74 -51.11 11.92
CA THR A 402 1.93 -50.23 12.78
C THR A 402 2.83 -49.15 13.36
N VAL A 403 2.37 -47.92 13.31
CA VAL A 403 3.00 -46.77 14.00
C VAL A 403 2.04 -46.27 15.07
N THR A 404 2.45 -46.39 16.32
CA THR A 404 1.71 -45.89 17.46
C THR A 404 2.20 -44.49 17.80
N THR A 405 1.27 -43.59 18.01
CA THR A 405 1.55 -42.19 18.41
C THR A 405 0.75 -41.82 19.67
N SER A 406 1.35 -40.99 20.51
CA SER A 406 0.66 -40.40 21.68
C SER A 406 1.04 -38.93 21.83
N ASP A 407 0.07 -38.12 22.16
CA ASP A 407 0.18 -36.72 22.59
C ASP A 407 0.84 -35.78 21.56
N LEU A 408 0.78 -36.17 20.26
CA LEU A 408 1.25 -35.28 19.20
C LEU A 408 0.39 -34.01 19.12
N PRO A 409 0.99 -32.81 19.17
CA PRO A 409 0.28 -31.52 19.07
C PRO A 409 -0.45 -31.35 17.74
N ASP A 410 0.10 -31.92 16.68
CA ASP A 410 -0.50 -31.97 15.34
C ASP A 410 -0.21 -33.35 14.71
N TYR A 411 -0.78 -33.63 13.55
CA TYR A 411 -0.53 -34.87 12.82
C TYR A 411 0.97 -35.06 12.56
N GLY A 412 1.46 -36.28 12.82
CA GLY A 412 2.82 -36.66 12.48
C GLY A 412 2.98 -36.95 10.99
N LYS A 413 4.23 -37.18 10.57
CA LYS A 413 4.60 -37.46 9.18
C LYS A 413 5.38 -38.77 9.09
N ALA A 414 5.14 -39.52 8.00
CA ALA A 414 5.95 -40.63 7.55
C ALA A 414 6.50 -40.30 6.16
N ALA A 415 7.79 -40.59 5.92
CA ALA A 415 8.41 -40.31 4.64
C ALA A 415 9.48 -41.38 4.32
N VAL A 416 9.48 -41.87 3.11
CA VAL A 416 10.58 -42.71 2.59
C VAL A 416 11.74 -41.80 2.23
N LYS A 417 12.94 -42.12 2.74
CA LYS A 417 14.19 -41.38 2.53
C LYS A 417 15.22 -42.31 1.91
N GLY A 418 15.81 -41.90 0.80
CA GLY A 418 16.87 -42.66 0.13
C GLY A 418 16.91 -42.43 -1.38
N LEU A 419 17.65 -43.25 -2.08
CA LEU A 419 18.00 -43.05 -3.50
C LEU A 419 17.45 -44.14 -4.43
N SER A 420 16.58 -45.04 -3.95
CA SER A 420 16.08 -46.19 -4.75
C SER A 420 15.01 -45.83 -5.80
N ASN A 421 14.96 -44.57 -6.22
CA ASN A 421 14.11 -44.06 -7.31
C ASN A 421 12.63 -44.45 -7.20
N GLY A 422 12.10 -44.50 -5.96
CA GLY A 422 10.68 -44.75 -5.69
C GLY A 422 10.31 -46.25 -5.76
N ALA A 423 11.28 -47.17 -5.62
CA ALA A 423 10.99 -48.61 -5.51
C ALA A 423 10.17 -48.93 -4.26
N PHE A 424 10.29 -48.14 -3.19
CA PHE A 424 9.47 -48.27 -2.00
C PHE A 424 8.44 -47.14 -1.92
N ILE A 425 7.18 -47.51 -1.66
CA ILE A 425 6.05 -46.56 -1.54
C ILE A 425 5.29 -46.89 -0.26
N ILE A 426 4.89 -45.87 0.49
CA ILE A 426 4.03 -46.01 1.69
C ILE A 426 2.60 -45.57 1.38
N SER A 427 1.61 -46.24 2.02
CA SER A 427 0.17 -45.97 1.80
C SER A 427 -0.31 -44.65 2.33
N THR A 428 0.35 -44.08 3.34
CA THR A 428 0.06 -42.79 3.95
C THR A 428 1.32 -42.11 4.43
N ALA A 429 1.35 -40.80 4.27
CA ALA A 429 2.41 -39.93 4.81
C ALA A 429 2.00 -39.23 6.12
N THR A 430 0.77 -39.48 6.64
CA THR A 430 0.22 -38.81 7.81
C THR A 430 0.02 -39.83 8.94
N LEU A 431 0.54 -39.50 10.14
CA LEU A 431 0.31 -40.25 11.36
C LEU A 431 -0.77 -39.56 12.19
N LEU A 432 -1.58 -40.33 12.89
CA LEU A 432 -2.57 -39.84 13.85
C LEU A 432 -1.89 -39.04 14.96
N LYS A 433 -2.65 -38.18 15.64
CA LYS A 433 -2.17 -37.46 16.84
C LYS A 433 -2.04 -38.42 18.02
N ASN A 434 -3.00 -39.33 18.14
CA ASN A 434 -3.05 -40.40 19.12
C ASN A 434 -3.58 -41.65 18.45
N GLY A 435 -2.99 -42.81 18.79
CA GLY A 435 -3.43 -44.12 18.36
C GLY A 435 -2.54 -44.74 17.28
N ASN A 436 -3.08 -45.75 16.59
CA ASN A 436 -2.33 -46.58 15.67
C ASN A 436 -2.60 -46.20 14.22
N THR A 437 -1.55 -45.94 13.45
CA THR A 437 -1.60 -45.79 12.00
C THR A 437 -1.03 -47.03 11.33
N GLN A 438 -1.83 -47.71 10.48
CA GLN A 438 -1.38 -48.82 9.65
C GLN A 438 -0.73 -48.23 8.38
N ILE A 439 0.51 -48.62 8.10
CA ILE A 439 1.24 -48.21 6.91
C ILE A 439 1.58 -49.46 6.08
N ASN A 440 1.01 -49.52 4.90
CA ASN A 440 1.43 -50.55 3.90
C ASN A 440 2.68 -50.03 3.18
N ILE A 441 3.74 -50.78 3.23
CA ILE A 441 4.97 -50.58 2.48
C ILE A 441 4.88 -51.47 1.23
N THR A 442 4.95 -50.83 0.08
CA THR A 442 4.95 -51.53 -1.22
C THR A 442 6.33 -51.40 -1.82
N PHE A 443 6.98 -52.57 -2.08
CA PHE A 443 8.19 -52.66 -2.86
C PHE A 443 7.80 -52.98 -4.31
N LYS A 444 8.15 -52.10 -5.25
CA LYS A 444 7.83 -52.22 -6.69
C LYS A 444 9.03 -51.79 -7.53
N PRO A 445 10.08 -52.61 -7.57
CA PRO A 445 11.29 -52.33 -8.33
C PRO A 445 11.04 -52.48 -9.84
N LEU A 446 11.65 -51.59 -10.65
CA LEU A 446 11.55 -51.65 -12.11
C LEU A 446 12.71 -52.39 -12.76
N VAL A 447 13.83 -52.53 -12.06
CA VAL A 447 15.04 -53.24 -12.55
C VAL A 447 15.52 -54.21 -11.48
N PRO A 448 16.21 -55.32 -11.86
CA PRO A 448 16.85 -56.23 -10.92
C PRO A 448 17.93 -55.52 -10.10
N GLY A 449 18.11 -55.93 -8.84
CA GLY A 449 19.13 -55.38 -7.93
C GLY A 449 18.68 -55.37 -6.50
N ASP A 450 19.58 -54.94 -5.64
CA ASP A 450 19.32 -54.73 -4.21
C ASP A 450 18.97 -53.27 -3.93
N TYR A 451 17.99 -53.08 -3.06
CA TYR A 451 17.42 -51.79 -2.72
C TYR A 451 17.43 -51.60 -1.19
N GLU A 452 17.73 -50.40 -0.77
CA GLU A 452 17.72 -50.03 0.63
C GLU A 452 17.18 -48.62 0.79
N GLU A 453 16.26 -48.44 1.72
CA GLU A 453 15.66 -47.16 2.09
C GLU A 453 15.43 -47.08 3.61
N VAL A 454 15.15 -45.88 4.07
CA VAL A 454 14.73 -45.60 5.45
C VAL A 454 13.36 -44.95 5.42
N ILE A 455 12.43 -45.43 6.25
CA ILE A 455 11.20 -44.72 6.51
C ILE A 455 11.43 -43.90 7.79
N GLU A 456 11.26 -42.59 7.68
CA GLU A 456 11.36 -41.64 8.79
C GLU A 456 9.96 -41.29 9.29
N PHE A 457 9.77 -41.32 10.61
CA PHE A 457 8.56 -40.93 11.30
C PHE A 457 8.87 -39.73 12.18
N SER A 458 8.17 -38.63 11.99
CA SER A 458 8.43 -37.37 12.71
C SER A 458 7.15 -36.67 13.17
N GLY A 459 7.26 -35.92 14.24
CA GLY A 459 6.18 -35.13 14.81
C GLY A 459 6.74 -33.94 15.62
N ILE A 460 5.89 -32.96 15.84
CA ILE A 460 6.26 -31.77 16.64
C ILE A 460 6.60 -32.23 18.06
N LYS A 461 7.80 -31.89 18.54
CA LYS A 461 8.34 -32.26 19.85
C LYS A 461 8.52 -33.77 20.10
N ALA A 462 8.18 -34.64 19.17
CA ALA A 462 8.48 -36.08 19.25
C ALA A 462 9.90 -36.37 18.76
N THR A 463 10.53 -37.39 19.34
CA THR A 463 11.76 -37.96 18.80
C THR A 463 11.46 -38.59 17.42
N THR A 464 12.31 -38.32 16.47
CA THR A 464 12.20 -38.94 15.15
C THR A 464 12.56 -40.43 15.22
N GLU A 465 11.65 -41.28 14.75
CA GLU A 465 11.85 -42.71 14.63
C GLU A 465 12.19 -43.09 13.17
N THR A 466 12.93 -44.18 13.00
CA THR A 466 13.31 -44.67 11.67
C THR A 466 13.23 -46.17 11.57
N ILE A 467 12.78 -46.69 10.42
CA ILE A 467 12.86 -48.09 10.05
C ILE A 467 13.66 -48.22 8.77
N ARG A 468 14.70 -49.05 8.81
CA ARG A 468 15.43 -49.47 7.61
C ARG A 468 14.65 -50.58 6.88
N ILE A 469 14.45 -50.46 5.58
CA ILE A 469 13.79 -51.43 4.73
C ILE A 469 14.73 -51.81 3.59
N THR A 470 14.76 -53.13 3.29
CA THR A 470 15.59 -53.68 2.23
C THR A 470 14.75 -54.51 1.29
N GLY A 471 15.15 -54.60 0.02
CA GLY A 471 14.47 -55.43 -0.96
C GLY A 471 15.42 -55.89 -2.07
N THR A 472 15.21 -57.10 -2.56
CA THR A 472 15.93 -57.66 -3.70
C THR A 472 14.97 -57.92 -4.86
N ALA A 473 15.26 -57.35 -6.01
CA ALA A 473 14.54 -57.62 -7.25
C ALA A 473 15.32 -58.63 -8.11
N THR A 474 14.66 -59.71 -8.46
CA THR A 474 15.24 -60.74 -9.36
C THR A 474 14.87 -60.46 -10.81
N GLU A 475 15.60 -61.04 -11.76
CA GLU A 475 15.27 -60.97 -13.17
C GLU A 475 13.93 -61.65 -13.48
N ASN A 476 13.22 -61.15 -14.49
CA ASN A 476 12.11 -61.86 -15.07
C ASN A 476 12.70 -63.07 -15.81
N GLY A 477 12.40 -64.32 -15.36
CA GLY A 477 12.80 -65.52 -16.08
C GLY A 477 12.33 -65.48 -17.54
N THR A 478 13.25 -65.66 -18.47
CA THR A 478 12.96 -65.84 -19.91
C THR A 478 12.06 -67.03 -20.15
#